data_8eba5ce318dc285f883d6978af0703b1
#
_entry.id   8eba5ce318dc285f883d6978af0703b1
#
_cell.length_a   1.000
_cell.length_b   1.000
_cell.length_c   1.000
_cell.angle_alpha   90.00
_cell.angle_beta   90.00
_cell.angle_gamma   90.00
#
_symmetry.space_group_name_H-M   'P 1'
#
loop_
_entity.id
_entity.type
_entity.pdbx_description
1 polymer ?
#
loop_
_entity_poly.entity_id
_entity_poly.type
_entity_poly.pdbx_seq_one_letter_code
_entity_poly.pdbx_strand_id
1 'polypeptide(L)'
;MSRRLALPFLATALLFGGGCYQDDTSGPATHKPLAKVLLTDAPFPYDSVSSVNLHVVRIEASTQMDTSGGDWVVIAEPRQTFDLLQLQQGTTAILGEGQIPAGEYHAVRMTIDTSLSSIRSPAGQIPVNWNNYSGSNEMPLYASVDYPVNVSSEGAEIVIDFDLGRSFRWAYYGAGEFTLFPWLRALSSAATGTIAGTVTTNYNGPIEPVPNASVTVCSRSPCDSESATNVVASGRSDNAGRYKVAFVRAGTYTVRIERADHPWLDPVTTPTVQVTTADTATLSVVLPQAGSGGAYINISGATSVGVGGTIGLTVAVGDASGHPVVNPSVTWTSDNPAIAEVSSGTDSATIVTGHQAGFATITVH
;
A
#
# COMPACT_ATOMS: atom_id res chain seq x y z
N MET A 1 10.23 46.98 61.80
CA MET A 1 9.86 48.37 61.61
C MET A 1 8.77 48.46 60.56
N SER A 2 7.61 48.78 61.01
CA SER A 2 6.39 49.01 60.26
C SER A 2 6.41 50.34 59.50
N ARG A 3 5.76 50.37 58.30
CA ARG A 3 4.95 51.53 57.92
C ARG A 3 3.97 51.14 56.85
N ARG A 4 2.69 51.25 57.20
CA ARG A 4 1.53 51.30 56.34
C ARG A 4 1.40 52.73 55.77
N LEU A 5 0.88 52.91 54.56
CA LEU A 5 0.10 54.09 54.21
C LEU A 5 -0.93 53.78 53.10
N ALA A 6 -2.02 54.36 53.26
CA ALA A 6 -3.39 54.19 52.87
C ALA A 6 -3.75 54.84 51.53
N LEU A 7 -4.93 54.39 51.00
CA LEU A 7 -5.71 54.88 49.86
C LEU A 7 -5.93 56.41 49.86
N PRO A 8 -6.39 56.94 48.65
CA PRO A 8 -7.81 57.25 48.62
C PRO A 8 -8.54 56.80 47.34
N PHE A 9 -9.83 56.55 47.56
CA PHE A 9 -10.90 56.43 46.60
C PHE A 9 -11.10 57.75 45.80
N LEU A 10 -11.41 57.59 44.48
CA LEU A 10 -12.18 58.57 43.74
C LEU A 10 -13.18 57.90 42.83
N ALA A 11 -14.45 58.10 43.12
CA ALA A 11 -15.58 57.68 42.30
C ALA A 11 -15.85 58.75 41.26
N THR A 12 -16.07 58.37 40.00
CA THR A 12 -16.72 59.27 39.04
C THR A 12 -17.53 58.50 37.99
N ALA A 13 -18.81 58.67 38.11
CA ALA A 13 -19.91 58.79 37.10
C ALA A 13 -19.97 57.87 35.85
N LEU A 14 -21.14 57.25 35.80
CA LEU A 14 -21.76 56.64 34.62
C LEU A 14 -21.87 57.59 33.43
N LEU A 15 -21.58 57.05 32.23
CA LEU A 15 -22.17 57.46 30.98
C LEU A 15 -22.68 56.25 30.24
N PHE A 16 -23.98 56.14 30.07
CA PHE A 16 -24.63 55.17 29.20
C PHE A 16 -24.30 55.53 27.74
N GLY A 17 -23.49 54.72 27.10
CA GLY A 17 -23.33 54.68 25.65
C GLY A 17 -23.98 53.41 25.13
N GLY A 18 -25.14 53.52 24.45
CA GLY A 18 -25.75 52.42 23.74
C GLY A 18 -24.81 51.98 22.60
N GLY A 19 -24.08 50.90 22.79
CA GLY A 19 -23.36 50.22 21.74
C GLY A 19 -24.25 49.14 21.15
N CYS A 20 -24.52 49.22 19.84
CA CYS A 20 -25.13 48.16 19.08
C CYS A 20 -24.42 46.84 19.37
N TYR A 21 -25.17 45.89 19.90
CA TYR A 21 -24.78 44.49 19.90
C TYR A 21 -24.77 44.03 18.44
N GLN A 22 -23.63 44.01 17.80
CA GLN A 22 -23.43 43.20 16.60
C GLN A 22 -23.42 41.74 17.09
N ASP A 23 -24.49 41.03 16.80
CA ASP A 23 -24.50 39.58 16.83
C ASP A 23 -23.48 39.11 15.81
N ASP A 24 -22.25 38.93 16.27
CA ASP A 24 -21.28 38.08 15.57
C ASP A 24 -21.76 36.64 15.69
N THR A 25 -22.74 36.25 14.88
CA THR A 25 -23.06 34.87 14.56
C THR A 25 -22.02 34.33 13.57
N SER A 26 -20.73 34.49 13.85
CA SER A 26 -19.72 33.64 13.29
C SER A 26 -19.78 32.36 14.11
N GLY A 27 -20.65 31.44 13.71
CA GLY A 27 -20.53 30.01 14.12
C GLY A 27 -19.10 29.57 13.89
N PRO A 28 -18.60 28.59 14.67
CA PRO A 28 -17.23 28.13 14.52
C PRO A 28 -17.02 27.81 13.04
N ALA A 29 -16.03 28.48 12.43
CA ALA A 29 -15.62 28.19 11.06
C ALA A 29 -15.34 26.70 11.03
N THR A 30 -16.19 25.93 10.37
CA THR A 30 -15.97 24.49 10.21
C THR A 30 -14.72 24.33 9.37
N HIS A 31 -13.59 24.18 10.04
CA HIS A 31 -12.31 23.96 9.38
C HIS A 31 -12.42 22.64 8.61
N LYS A 32 -12.38 22.73 7.28
CA LYS A 32 -12.37 21.52 6.46
C LYS A 32 -11.07 20.77 6.71
N PRO A 33 -11.11 19.46 7.01
CA PRO A 33 -9.91 18.67 7.22
C PRO A 33 -9.07 18.56 5.95
N LEU A 34 -7.79 18.32 6.13
CA LEU A 34 -6.83 18.14 5.05
C LEU A 34 -6.85 16.69 4.55
N ALA A 35 -7.09 16.50 3.27
CA ALA A 35 -6.87 15.23 2.59
C ALA A 35 -5.57 15.31 1.79
N LYS A 36 -4.63 14.40 2.07
CA LYS A 36 -3.38 14.23 1.33
C LYS A 36 -3.50 13.03 0.42
N VAL A 37 -3.06 13.14 -0.82
CA VAL A 37 -3.13 12.04 -1.79
C VAL A 37 -1.73 11.62 -2.22
N LEU A 38 -1.47 10.33 -2.09
CA LEU A 38 -0.25 9.66 -2.53
C LEU A 38 -0.55 8.80 -3.75
N LEU A 39 0.42 8.67 -4.64
CA LEU A 39 0.44 7.73 -5.76
C LEU A 39 1.51 6.68 -5.51
N THR A 40 1.16 5.43 -5.71
CA THR A 40 2.08 4.30 -5.73
C THR A 40 1.77 3.40 -6.92
N ASP A 41 2.67 2.47 -7.22
CA ASP A 41 2.52 1.53 -8.32
C ASP A 41 2.88 0.10 -7.91
N ALA A 42 2.15 -0.86 -8.46
CA ALA A 42 2.57 -2.24 -8.53
C ALA A 42 3.57 -2.45 -9.68
N PRO A 43 4.57 -3.34 -9.53
CA PRO A 43 5.64 -3.50 -10.49
C PRO A 43 5.18 -3.86 -11.90
N PHE A 44 5.77 -3.21 -12.89
CA PHE A 44 5.47 -3.43 -14.30
C PHE A 44 6.27 -4.61 -14.87
N PRO A 45 5.63 -5.59 -15.52
CA PRO A 45 6.28 -6.86 -15.90
C PRO A 45 7.10 -6.81 -17.18
N TYR A 46 7.43 -5.63 -17.69
CA TYR A 46 8.15 -5.47 -18.97
C TYR A 46 9.52 -4.83 -18.76
N ASP A 47 10.57 -5.66 -18.71
CA ASP A 47 11.97 -5.23 -18.48
C ASP A 47 12.52 -4.30 -19.60
N SER A 48 11.90 -4.33 -20.78
CA SER A 48 12.25 -3.44 -21.88
C SER A 48 11.71 -2.01 -21.75
N VAL A 49 10.85 -1.74 -20.76
CA VAL A 49 10.29 -0.41 -20.51
C VAL A 49 11.19 0.34 -19.52
N SER A 50 11.60 1.54 -19.87
CA SER A 50 12.49 2.39 -19.07
C SER A 50 11.75 3.46 -18.27
N SER A 51 10.55 3.87 -18.69
CA SER A 51 9.67 4.78 -17.92
C SER A 51 8.22 4.63 -18.34
N VAL A 52 7.32 4.86 -17.39
CA VAL A 52 5.87 5.02 -17.61
C VAL A 52 5.45 6.34 -16.99
N ASN A 53 5.35 7.35 -17.84
CA ASN A 53 5.07 8.72 -17.43
C ASN A 53 3.57 9.01 -17.55
N LEU A 54 2.92 9.34 -16.45
CA LEU A 54 1.55 9.83 -16.43
C LEU A 54 1.50 11.31 -16.04
N HIS A 55 0.92 12.15 -16.88
CA HIS A 55 0.64 13.54 -16.54
C HIS A 55 -0.69 13.64 -15.81
N VAL A 56 -0.62 13.80 -14.49
CA VAL A 56 -1.80 13.89 -13.62
C VAL A 56 -2.27 15.34 -13.58
N VAL A 57 -3.51 15.56 -14.00
CA VAL A 57 -4.13 16.89 -14.05
C VAL A 57 -4.83 17.20 -12.73
N ARG A 58 -5.68 16.26 -12.24
CA ARG A 58 -6.58 16.52 -11.12
C ARG A 58 -6.93 15.22 -10.38
N ILE A 59 -7.11 15.36 -9.07
CA ILE A 59 -7.61 14.30 -8.19
C ILE A 59 -8.89 14.78 -7.54
N GLU A 60 -9.90 13.94 -7.56
CA GLU A 60 -11.21 14.23 -7.01
C GLU A 60 -11.76 13.02 -6.25
N ALA A 61 -12.59 13.30 -5.25
CA ALA A 61 -13.32 12.27 -4.51
C ALA A 61 -14.81 12.60 -4.42
N SER A 62 -15.63 11.56 -4.27
CA SER A 62 -17.08 11.69 -4.12
C SER A 62 -17.58 10.85 -2.96
N THR A 63 -18.56 11.36 -2.24
CA THR A 63 -19.32 10.60 -1.23
C THR A 63 -20.36 9.67 -1.86
N GLN A 64 -20.58 9.76 -3.17
CA GLN A 64 -21.48 8.90 -3.92
C GLN A 64 -20.73 7.68 -4.45
N MET A 65 -21.38 6.51 -4.45
CA MET A 65 -20.87 5.29 -5.10
C MET A 65 -21.03 5.35 -6.62
N ASP A 66 -22.02 6.07 -7.09
CA ASP A 66 -22.29 6.23 -8.52
C ASP A 66 -21.30 7.24 -9.13
N THR A 67 -20.41 6.75 -9.96
CA THR A 67 -19.41 7.57 -10.65
C THR A 67 -19.99 8.44 -11.77
N SER A 68 -21.23 8.19 -12.19
CA SER A 68 -21.95 9.00 -13.18
C SER A 68 -22.58 10.27 -12.59
N GLY A 69 -22.74 10.32 -11.27
CA GLY A 69 -23.25 11.47 -10.53
C GLY A 69 -22.23 12.60 -10.36
N GLY A 70 -22.71 13.83 -10.10
CA GLY A 70 -21.93 15.05 -10.24
C GLY A 70 -21.21 15.60 -9.00
N ASP A 71 -21.28 14.96 -7.84
CA ASP A 71 -20.77 15.55 -6.58
C ASP A 71 -19.28 15.22 -6.33
N TRP A 72 -18.43 15.67 -7.25
CA TRP A 72 -16.99 15.50 -7.14
C TRP A 72 -16.35 16.70 -6.43
N VAL A 73 -15.59 16.43 -5.38
CA VAL A 73 -14.79 17.42 -4.65
C VAL A 73 -13.34 17.30 -5.09
N VAL A 74 -12.79 18.41 -5.59
CA VAL A 74 -11.38 18.48 -5.96
C VAL A 74 -10.52 18.43 -4.69
N ILE A 75 -9.57 17.48 -4.65
CA ILE A 75 -8.56 17.38 -3.59
C ILE A 75 -7.29 18.11 -4.03
N ALA A 76 -6.82 17.87 -5.24
CA ALA A 76 -5.58 18.44 -5.75
C ALA A 76 -5.60 18.58 -7.27
N GLU A 77 -4.84 19.55 -7.78
CA GLU A 77 -4.55 19.74 -9.21
C GLU A 77 -3.03 19.81 -9.45
N PRO A 78 -2.32 18.67 -9.40
CA PRO A 78 -0.86 18.66 -9.51
C PRO A 78 -0.36 19.20 -10.85
N ARG A 79 -1.05 18.92 -11.96
CA ARG A 79 -0.65 19.27 -13.33
C ARG A 79 0.82 18.94 -13.57
N GLN A 80 1.20 17.73 -13.18
CA GLN A 80 2.58 17.25 -13.15
C GLN A 80 2.68 15.82 -13.68
N THR A 81 3.85 15.51 -14.25
CA THR A 81 4.17 14.16 -14.74
C THR A 81 4.89 13.36 -13.68
N PHE A 82 4.44 12.12 -13.47
CA PHE A 82 5.03 11.15 -12.55
C PHE A 82 5.50 9.93 -13.33
N ASP A 83 6.74 9.47 -13.08
CA ASP A 83 7.23 8.19 -13.60
C ASP A 83 6.85 7.09 -12.61
N LEU A 84 5.88 6.27 -13.00
CA LEU A 84 5.32 5.25 -12.12
C LEU A 84 6.32 4.14 -11.82
N LEU A 85 7.30 3.86 -12.69
CA LEU A 85 8.33 2.86 -12.39
C LEU A 85 9.20 3.23 -11.18
N GLN A 86 9.24 4.51 -10.79
CA GLN A 86 9.92 4.97 -9.58
C GLN A 86 9.08 4.79 -8.29
N LEU A 87 7.80 4.40 -8.43
CA LEU A 87 6.85 4.32 -7.32
C LEU A 87 6.56 2.89 -6.88
N GLN A 88 7.41 1.96 -7.26
CA GLN A 88 7.28 0.54 -6.93
C GLN A 88 7.75 0.22 -5.51
N GLN A 89 7.39 -0.97 -5.01
CA GLN A 89 7.80 -1.49 -3.70
C GLN A 89 7.40 -0.57 -2.53
N GLY A 90 6.23 0.08 -2.62
CA GLY A 90 5.71 0.96 -1.58
C GLY A 90 6.37 2.34 -1.55
N THR A 91 7.15 2.69 -2.56
CA THR A 91 7.54 4.07 -2.80
C THR A 91 6.32 4.87 -3.23
N THR A 92 6.20 6.11 -2.76
CA THR A 92 5.07 6.98 -3.08
C THR A 92 5.53 8.33 -3.59
N ALA A 93 4.71 8.94 -4.45
CA ALA A 93 4.78 10.36 -4.77
C ALA A 93 3.57 11.09 -4.19
N ILE A 94 3.77 12.31 -3.73
CA ILE A 94 2.67 13.17 -3.27
C ILE A 94 2.02 13.78 -4.52
N LEU A 95 0.74 13.45 -4.77
CA LEU A 95 -0.05 14.08 -5.82
C LEU A 95 -0.54 15.47 -5.40
N GLY A 96 -0.70 15.70 -4.12
CA GLY A 96 -1.12 16.97 -3.55
C GLY A 96 -1.96 16.79 -2.30
N GLU A 97 -2.44 17.92 -1.79
CA GLU A 97 -3.30 17.97 -0.61
C GLU A 97 -4.32 19.09 -0.75
N GLY A 98 -5.48 18.92 -0.15
CA GLY A 98 -6.54 19.89 -0.18
C GLY A 98 -7.54 19.75 0.96
N GLN A 99 -8.21 20.83 1.28
CA GLN A 99 -9.25 20.85 2.29
C GLN A 99 -10.59 20.40 1.69
N ILE A 100 -11.09 19.26 2.15
CA ILE A 100 -12.38 18.71 1.71
C ILE A 100 -13.31 18.49 2.91
N PRO A 101 -14.62 18.41 2.72
CA PRO A 101 -15.55 18.12 3.81
C PRO A 101 -15.19 16.82 4.55
N ALA A 102 -15.37 16.78 5.87
CA ALA A 102 -15.31 15.54 6.63
C ALA A 102 -16.44 14.61 6.19
N GLY A 103 -16.17 13.31 6.12
CA GLY A 103 -17.14 12.32 5.69
C GLY A 103 -16.53 11.06 5.11
N GLU A 104 -17.38 10.15 4.66
CA GLU A 104 -16.99 8.92 3.98
C GLU A 104 -17.03 9.12 2.46
N TYR A 105 -15.89 8.85 1.82
CA TYR A 105 -15.72 8.95 0.37
C TYR A 105 -15.72 7.57 -0.24
N HIS A 106 -16.63 7.35 -1.19
CA HIS A 106 -16.89 6.05 -1.81
C HIS A 106 -16.33 5.95 -3.23
N ALA A 107 -15.90 7.06 -3.82
CA ALA A 107 -15.29 7.09 -5.13
C ALA A 107 -14.11 8.08 -5.17
N VAL A 108 -13.05 7.70 -5.88
CA VAL A 108 -11.89 8.54 -6.19
C VAL A 108 -11.62 8.44 -7.67
N ARG A 109 -11.31 9.58 -8.30
CA ARG A 109 -10.84 9.60 -9.69
C ARG A 109 -9.59 10.45 -9.85
N MET A 110 -8.74 9.99 -10.74
CA MET A 110 -7.53 10.68 -11.19
C MET A 110 -7.69 11.03 -12.66
N THR A 111 -7.68 12.30 -13.00
CA THR A 111 -7.70 12.75 -14.40
C THR A 111 -6.28 12.88 -14.90
N ILE A 112 -5.96 12.22 -16.01
CA ILE A 112 -4.65 12.32 -16.68
C ILE A 112 -4.80 13.03 -18.02
N ASP A 113 -3.71 13.65 -18.49
CA ASP A 113 -3.59 14.12 -19.88
C ASP A 113 -2.83 13.08 -20.70
N THR A 114 -3.52 12.43 -21.64
CA THR A 114 -2.98 11.37 -22.48
C THR A 114 -1.95 11.88 -23.50
N SER A 115 -2.04 13.17 -23.89
CA SER A 115 -1.09 13.78 -24.83
C SER A 115 0.27 14.10 -24.20
N LEU A 116 0.29 14.28 -22.86
CA LEU A 116 1.49 14.54 -22.08
C LEU A 116 2.01 13.28 -21.36
N SER A 117 1.28 12.15 -21.48
CA SER A 117 1.65 10.85 -20.91
C SER A 117 2.36 9.97 -21.93
N SER A 118 3.25 9.09 -21.49
CA SER A 118 4.03 8.25 -22.42
C SER A 118 4.60 7.01 -21.76
N ILE A 119 4.82 5.95 -22.55
CA ILE A 119 5.64 4.80 -22.20
C ILE A 119 6.89 4.84 -23.06
N ARG A 120 8.06 4.58 -22.46
CA ARG A 120 9.35 4.63 -23.16
C ARG A 120 10.16 3.36 -22.94
N SER A 121 10.93 3.02 -23.95
CA SER A 121 12.03 2.04 -23.88
C SER A 121 13.36 2.75 -24.17
N PRO A 122 14.52 2.08 -24.02
CA PRO A 122 15.80 2.62 -24.46
C PRO A 122 15.84 2.95 -25.98
N ALA A 123 14.99 2.29 -26.79
CA ALA A 123 14.88 2.54 -28.22
C ALA A 123 13.99 3.75 -28.58
N GLY A 124 13.24 4.30 -27.63
CA GLY A 124 12.36 5.45 -27.82
C GLY A 124 10.98 5.29 -27.21
N GLN A 125 10.05 6.13 -27.67
CA GLN A 125 8.67 6.09 -27.20
C GLN A 125 7.94 4.88 -27.79
N ILE A 126 7.20 4.18 -26.95
CA ILE A 126 6.33 3.06 -27.34
C ILE A 126 4.91 3.62 -27.56
N PRO A 127 4.26 3.28 -28.68
CA PRO A 127 2.88 3.67 -28.92
C PRO A 127 1.94 3.17 -27.82
N VAL A 128 0.96 4.00 -27.44
CA VAL A 128 -0.05 3.66 -26.44
C VAL A 128 -1.43 3.98 -26.98
N ASN A 129 -2.27 2.96 -27.05
CA ASN A 129 -3.71 3.15 -27.19
C ASN A 129 -4.30 3.40 -25.79
N TRP A 130 -4.62 4.65 -25.51
CA TRP A 130 -5.18 5.05 -24.20
C TRP A 130 -6.61 4.59 -23.98
N ASN A 131 -7.26 4.00 -25.02
CA ASN A 131 -8.64 3.54 -24.93
C ASN A 131 -9.61 4.69 -24.53
N ASN A 132 -9.25 5.90 -24.95
CA ASN A 132 -10.00 7.12 -24.64
C ASN A 132 -10.87 7.53 -25.84
N TYR A 133 -12.17 7.34 -25.70
CA TYR A 133 -13.16 7.63 -26.74
C TYR A 133 -13.86 8.99 -26.55
N SER A 134 -13.46 9.78 -25.55
CA SER A 134 -14.12 11.06 -25.24
C SER A 134 -13.86 12.18 -26.24
N GLY A 135 -12.80 12.05 -27.07
CA GLY A 135 -12.31 13.10 -27.95
C GLY A 135 -11.52 14.20 -27.24
N SER A 136 -11.36 14.13 -25.91
CA SER A 136 -10.53 14.99 -25.06
C SER A 136 -9.20 14.30 -24.75
N ASN A 137 -8.13 15.07 -24.58
CA ASN A 137 -6.87 14.54 -24.06
C ASN A 137 -6.96 14.26 -22.54
N GLU A 138 -7.83 14.94 -21.83
CA GLU A 138 -8.08 14.66 -20.41
C GLU A 138 -8.99 13.44 -20.26
N MET A 139 -8.49 12.43 -19.56
CA MET A 139 -9.15 11.16 -19.33
C MET A 139 -9.29 10.88 -17.84
N PRO A 140 -10.52 10.74 -17.31
CA PRO A 140 -10.73 10.33 -15.93
C PRO A 140 -10.49 8.82 -15.77
N LEU A 141 -9.68 8.45 -14.78
CA LEU A 141 -9.43 7.09 -14.34
C LEU A 141 -10.09 6.91 -12.97
N TYR A 142 -10.99 5.95 -12.87
CA TYR A 142 -11.74 5.69 -11.64
C TYR A 142 -11.04 4.61 -10.82
N ALA A 143 -10.69 4.95 -9.58
CA ALA A 143 -10.10 4.00 -8.64
C ALA A 143 -11.21 3.21 -7.94
N SER A 144 -11.04 1.89 -7.82
CA SER A 144 -11.88 1.05 -6.98
C SER A 144 -11.70 1.45 -5.51
N VAL A 145 -12.82 1.67 -4.81
CA VAL A 145 -12.86 1.98 -3.38
C VAL A 145 -13.66 0.90 -2.70
N ASP A 146 -12.99 -0.21 -2.35
CA ASP A 146 -13.65 -1.37 -1.73
C ASP A 146 -14.22 -1.06 -0.34
N TYR A 147 -13.62 -0.08 0.35
CA TYR A 147 -14.03 0.41 1.67
C TYR A 147 -13.93 1.94 1.69
N PRO A 148 -14.96 2.64 2.18
CA PRO A 148 -14.97 4.09 2.21
C PRO A 148 -13.72 4.67 2.85
N VAL A 149 -13.18 5.72 2.25
CA VAL A 149 -12.12 6.52 2.86
C VAL A 149 -12.76 7.52 3.79
N ASN A 150 -12.53 7.36 5.09
CA ASN A 150 -13.05 8.28 6.10
C ASN A 150 -12.11 9.48 6.24
N VAL A 151 -12.59 10.67 5.88
CA VAL A 151 -11.92 11.93 6.14
C VAL A 151 -12.46 12.48 7.46
N SER A 152 -11.72 12.28 8.54
CA SER A 152 -12.06 12.76 9.89
C SER A 152 -11.68 14.24 10.07
N SER A 153 -11.97 14.82 11.24
CA SER A 153 -11.50 16.17 11.61
C SER A 153 -9.97 16.30 11.62
N GLU A 154 -9.25 15.18 11.80
CA GLU A 154 -7.78 15.11 11.76
C GLU A 154 -7.23 15.04 10.33
N GLY A 155 -8.11 14.91 9.34
CA GLY A 155 -7.76 14.70 7.93
C GLY A 155 -7.73 13.24 7.54
N ALA A 156 -7.17 12.98 6.35
CA ALA A 156 -6.92 11.63 5.84
C ALA A 156 -5.72 11.61 4.89
N GLU A 157 -5.05 10.47 4.82
CA GLU A 157 -4.10 10.18 3.77
C GLU A 157 -4.67 9.08 2.87
N ILE A 158 -4.87 9.42 1.60
CA ILE A 158 -5.44 8.56 0.56
C ILE A 158 -4.30 8.07 -0.32
N VAL A 159 -4.19 6.78 -0.51
CA VAL A 159 -3.24 6.19 -1.45
C VAL A 159 -4.00 5.73 -2.69
N ILE A 160 -3.59 6.21 -3.85
CA ILE A 160 -4.00 5.69 -5.15
C ILE A 160 -2.90 4.71 -5.59
N ASP A 161 -3.25 3.45 -5.68
CA ASP A 161 -2.38 2.39 -6.18
C ASP A 161 -2.77 2.09 -7.64
N PHE A 162 -1.87 2.42 -8.55
CA PHE A 162 -2.06 2.21 -9.98
C PHE A 162 -1.29 0.96 -10.40
N ASP A 163 -1.98 -0.16 -10.59
CA ASP A 163 -1.35 -1.40 -11.04
C ASP A 163 -1.04 -1.35 -12.54
N LEU A 164 0.19 -0.96 -12.89
CA LEU A 164 0.64 -0.87 -14.28
C LEU A 164 0.57 -2.21 -14.99
N GLY A 165 0.97 -3.29 -14.32
CA GLY A 165 1.03 -4.64 -14.90
C GLY A 165 -0.33 -5.16 -15.36
N ARG A 166 -1.39 -4.77 -14.64
CA ARG A 166 -2.77 -5.13 -14.97
C ARG A 166 -3.42 -4.11 -15.90
N SER A 167 -2.94 -2.86 -15.87
CA SER A 167 -3.51 -1.77 -16.64
C SER A 167 -3.05 -1.75 -18.09
N PHE A 168 -1.80 -2.07 -18.38
CA PHE A 168 -1.27 -2.00 -19.73
C PHE A 168 -1.06 -3.40 -20.32
N ARG A 169 -1.76 -3.67 -21.42
CA ARG A 169 -1.67 -4.94 -22.16
C ARG A 169 -0.96 -4.73 -23.49
N TRP A 170 0.13 -5.49 -23.69
CA TRP A 170 0.90 -5.45 -24.93
C TRP A 170 0.15 -6.09 -26.09
N ALA A 171 0.17 -5.44 -27.24
CA ALA A 171 -0.39 -5.95 -28.50
C ALA A 171 -1.85 -6.40 -28.46
N TYR A 172 -2.68 -5.81 -27.56
CA TYR A 172 -4.06 -6.22 -27.41
C TYR A 172 -4.92 -5.93 -28.67
N TYR A 173 -4.80 -4.74 -29.24
CA TYR A 173 -5.49 -4.35 -30.47
C TYR A 173 -4.56 -4.25 -31.70
N GLY A 174 -3.24 -4.11 -31.50
CA GLY A 174 -2.28 -3.96 -32.56
C GLY A 174 -0.86 -4.33 -32.15
N ALA A 175 -0.05 -4.77 -33.14
CA ALA A 175 1.34 -5.11 -32.87
C ALA A 175 2.17 -3.88 -32.56
N GLY A 176 2.99 -3.93 -31.51
CA GLY A 176 3.97 -2.88 -31.16
C GLY A 176 3.41 -1.73 -30.33
N GLU A 177 2.24 -1.89 -29.71
CA GLU A 177 1.64 -0.88 -28.85
C GLU A 177 1.15 -1.49 -27.52
N PHE A 178 1.05 -0.65 -26.47
CA PHE A 178 0.29 -0.96 -25.26
C PHE A 178 -1.15 -0.44 -25.39
N THR A 179 -2.10 -1.16 -24.81
CA THR A 179 -3.49 -0.69 -24.63
C THR A 179 -3.77 -0.53 -23.15
N LEU A 180 -4.32 0.63 -22.75
CA LEU A 180 -4.71 0.91 -21.38
C LEU A 180 -6.08 0.33 -21.05
N PHE A 181 -6.14 -0.47 -19.99
CA PHE A 181 -7.33 -0.90 -19.26
C PHE A 181 -7.14 -0.53 -17.79
N PRO A 182 -7.51 0.67 -17.38
CA PRO A 182 -7.07 1.22 -16.10
C PRO A 182 -7.52 0.36 -14.92
N TRP A 183 -6.57 -0.06 -14.10
CA TRP A 183 -6.78 -0.78 -12.87
C TRP A 183 -6.14 -0.02 -11.73
N LEU A 184 -6.98 0.69 -10.97
CA LEU A 184 -6.58 1.51 -9.84
C LEU A 184 -7.43 1.18 -8.63
N ARG A 185 -6.86 1.30 -7.46
CA ARG A 185 -7.60 1.29 -6.20
C ARG A 185 -7.24 2.51 -5.36
N ALA A 186 -8.19 2.99 -4.57
CA ALA A 186 -7.95 4.04 -3.59
C ALA A 186 -8.31 3.54 -2.19
N LEU A 187 -7.47 3.85 -1.22
CA LEU A 187 -7.61 3.36 0.15
C LEU A 187 -6.98 4.33 1.15
N SER A 188 -7.38 4.22 2.42
CA SER A 188 -6.72 4.96 3.50
C SER A 188 -5.43 4.27 3.91
N SER A 189 -4.30 4.98 3.93
CA SER A 189 -3.01 4.45 4.39
C SER A 189 -3.08 3.93 5.83
N ALA A 190 -3.88 4.59 6.67
CA ALA A 190 -4.05 4.25 8.09
C ALA A 190 -4.65 2.85 8.33
N ALA A 191 -5.30 2.24 7.33
CA ALA A 191 -5.93 0.93 7.44
C ALA A 191 -5.09 -0.20 6.82
N THR A 192 -3.83 0.04 6.49
CA THR A 192 -3.00 -0.87 5.70
C THR A 192 -1.76 -1.32 6.43
N GLY A 193 -1.25 -2.47 6.01
CA GLY A 193 0.07 -3.00 6.33
C GLY A 193 0.82 -3.36 5.05
N THR A 194 1.87 -4.14 5.20
CA THR A 194 2.78 -4.54 4.13
C THR A 194 2.97 -6.06 4.15
N ILE A 195 3.16 -6.67 2.98
CA ILE A 195 3.71 -8.02 2.86
C ILE A 195 5.08 -7.88 2.22
N ALA A 196 6.12 -8.42 2.85
CA ALA A 196 7.48 -8.35 2.33
C ALA A 196 8.23 -9.66 2.57
N GLY A 197 9.27 -9.92 1.77
CA GLY A 197 10.08 -11.12 1.93
C GLY A 197 11.06 -11.32 0.79
N THR A 198 11.50 -12.56 0.64
CA THR A 198 12.41 -12.97 -0.43
C THR A 198 11.84 -14.13 -1.23
N VAL A 199 12.11 -14.11 -2.52
CA VAL A 199 11.83 -15.22 -3.43
C VAL A 199 13.18 -15.82 -3.85
N THR A 200 13.35 -17.09 -3.57
CA THR A 200 14.57 -17.85 -3.91
C THR A 200 14.21 -19.12 -4.64
N THR A 201 15.21 -19.80 -5.18
CA THR A 201 15.09 -21.14 -5.75
C THR A 201 16.33 -21.95 -5.42
N ASN A 202 16.21 -23.27 -5.42
CA ASN A 202 17.32 -24.21 -5.33
C ASN A 202 17.42 -25.11 -6.57
N TYR A 203 16.87 -24.64 -7.70
CA TYR A 203 16.77 -25.39 -8.95
C TYR A 203 18.13 -25.99 -9.43
N ASN A 204 19.23 -25.23 -9.30
CA ASN A 204 20.57 -25.64 -9.73
C ASN A 204 21.50 -26.01 -8.56
N GLY A 205 20.97 -26.30 -7.37
CA GLY A 205 21.70 -26.70 -6.17
C GLY A 205 21.77 -25.69 -5.06
N PRO A 206 22.65 -24.69 -5.06
CA PRO A 206 22.64 -23.65 -4.02
C PRO A 206 21.38 -22.76 -4.10
N ILE A 207 21.00 -22.20 -2.95
CA ILE A 207 19.89 -21.25 -2.90
C ILE A 207 20.30 -19.95 -3.60
N GLU A 208 19.54 -19.57 -4.62
CA GLU A 208 19.75 -18.35 -5.40
C GLU A 208 18.50 -17.44 -5.38
N PRO A 209 18.65 -16.10 -5.44
CA PRO A 209 17.53 -15.21 -5.56
C PRO A 209 16.80 -15.39 -6.89
N VAL A 210 15.49 -15.24 -6.88
CA VAL A 210 14.67 -15.20 -8.10
C VAL A 210 14.26 -13.75 -8.36
N PRO A 211 14.94 -13.06 -9.28
CA PRO A 211 14.52 -11.71 -9.69
C PRO A 211 13.26 -11.77 -10.52
N ASN A 212 12.51 -10.65 -10.48
CA ASN A 212 11.30 -10.47 -11.29
C ASN A 212 10.19 -11.51 -11.07
N ALA A 213 10.16 -12.21 -9.93
CA ALA A 213 9.03 -13.06 -9.58
C ALA A 213 7.80 -12.20 -9.28
N SER A 214 6.67 -12.54 -9.86
CA SER A 214 5.39 -11.90 -9.58
C SER A 214 4.85 -12.36 -8.23
N VAL A 215 4.39 -11.42 -7.42
CA VAL A 215 3.75 -11.65 -6.13
C VAL A 215 2.32 -11.15 -6.21
N THR A 216 1.35 -12.04 -6.17
CA THR A 216 -0.08 -11.73 -6.28
C THR A 216 -0.75 -11.97 -4.93
N VAL A 217 -1.40 -10.95 -4.38
CA VAL A 217 -2.13 -11.01 -3.11
C VAL A 217 -3.62 -11.10 -3.41
N CYS A 218 -4.26 -12.14 -2.90
CA CYS A 218 -5.66 -12.44 -3.17
C CYS A 218 -6.48 -12.48 -1.88
N SER A 219 -7.70 -11.93 -1.95
CA SER A 219 -8.64 -11.94 -0.82
C SER A 219 -9.18 -13.33 -0.50
N ARG A 220 -9.07 -14.28 -1.42
CA ARG A 220 -9.53 -15.68 -1.28
C ARG A 220 -8.86 -16.61 -2.29
N SER A 221 -8.91 -17.90 -2.03
CA SER A 221 -8.52 -18.96 -2.97
C SER A 221 -9.64 -19.24 -4.00
N PRO A 222 -9.34 -19.65 -5.26
CA PRO A 222 -7.98 -19.73 -5.80
C PRO A 222 -7.38 -18.34 -6.03
N CYS A 223 -6.07 -18.24 -5.80
CA CYS A 223 -5.30 -17.04 -6.12
C CYS A 223 -4.71 -17.22 -7.51
N ASP A 224 -5.29 -16.56 -8.48
CA ASP A 224 -4.86 -16.58 -9.87
C ASP A 224 -4.56 -15.15 -10.32
N SER A 225 -3.39 -14.94 -10.90
CA SER A 225 -2.97 -13.64 -11.40
C SER A 225 -3.89 -13.10 -12.51
N GLU A 226 -4.59 -13.99 -13.22
CA GLU A 226 -5.54 -13.61 -14.26
C GLU A 226 -6.95 -13.32 -13.73
N SER A 227 -7.29 -13.82 -12.54
CA SER A 227 -8.60 -13.59 -11.92
C SER A 227 -8.70 -12.20 -11.29
N ALA A 228 -9.20 -11.24 -12.08
CA ALA A 228 -9.34 -9.85 -11.66
C ALA A 228 -10.14 -9.66 -10.35
N THR A 229 -11.05 -10.57 -10.02
CA THR A 229 -12.01 -10.40 -8.91
C THR A 229 -11.42 -10.71 -7.51
N ASN A 230 -10.35 -11.48 -7.43
CA ASN A 230 -9.75 -11.91 -6.16
C ASN A 230 -8.47 -11.14 -5.81
N VAL A 231 -7.79 -10.58 -6.81
CA VAL A 231 -6.51 -9.89 -6.61
C VAL A 231 -6.75 -8.54 -5.95
N VAL A 232 -6.12 -8.33 -4.80
CA VAL A 232 -6.22 -7.08 -4.02
C VAL A 232 -4.97 -6.23 -4.13
N ALA A 233 -3.81 -6.83 -4.38
CA ALA A 233 -2.54 -6.13 -4.58
C ALA A 233 -1.56 -7.03 -5.34
N SER A 234 -0.57 -6.44 -5.96
CA SER A 234 0.52 -7.16 -6.61
C SER A 234 1.88 -6.54 -6.28
N GLY A 235 2.94 -7.32 -6.48
CA GLY A 235 4.30 -6.93 -6.28
C GLY A 235 5.24 -7.71 -7.18
N ARG A 236 6.54 -7.39 -7.13
CA ARG A 236 7.58 -8.08 -7.88
C ARG A 236 8.88 -8.09 -7.09
N SER A 237 9.65 -9.17 -7.21
CA SER A 237 10.96 -9.25 -6.58
C SER A 237 12.04 -8.47 -7.36
N ASP A 238 12.97 -7.87 -6.62
CA ASP A 238 14.15 -7.20 -7.16
C ASP A 238 15.25 -8.21 -7.57
N ASN A 239 16.40 -7.69 -8.03
CA ASN A 239 17.53 -8.52 -8.45
C ASN A 239 18.13 -9.38 -7.31
N ALA A 240 17.85 -9.05 -6.07
CA ALA A 240 18.24 -9.83 -4.89
C ALA A 240 17.11 -10.75 -4.39
N GLY A 241 16.04 -10.92 -5.18
CA GLY A 241 14.87 -11.71 -4.83
C GLY A 241 13.96 -11.05 -3.78
N ARG A 242 14.24 -9.86 -3.30
CA ARG A 242 13.44 -9.17 -2.27
C ARG A 242 12.22 -8.52 -2.89
N TYR A 243 11.10 -8.58 -2.19
CA TYR A 243 9.88 -7.91 -2.62
C TYR A 243 9.19 -7.21 -1.45
N LYS A 244 8.35 -6.24 -1.80
CA LYS A 244 7.49 -5.52 -0.86
C LYS A 244 6.18 -5.16 -1.57
N VAL A 245 5.06 -5.65 -1.04
CA VAL A 245 3.70 -5.28 -1.43
C VAL A 245 3.15 -4.42 -0.30
N ALA A 246 3.18 -3.12 -0.50
CA ALA A 246 2.70 -2.14 0.49
C ALA A 246 1.21 -1.85 0.30
N PHE A 247 0.63 -1.14 1.26
CA PHE A 247 -0.76 -0.69 1.24
C PHE A 247 -1.77 -1.83 1.05
N VAL A 248 -1.48 -2.99 1.63
CA VAL A 248 -2.44 -4.09 1.75
C VAL A 248 -3.30 -3.83 2.97
N ARG A 249 -4.62 -3.81 2.81
CA ARG A 249 -5.53 -3.63 3.94
C ARG A 249 -5.31 -4.71 4.99
N ALA A 250 -5.52 -4.38 6.27
CA ALA A 250 -5.49 -5.38 7.34
C ALA A 250 -6.54 -6.47 7.08
N GLY A 251 -6.12 -7.73 7.17
CA GLY A 251 -6.94 -8.90 6.84
C GLY A 251 -6.12 -10.16 6.60
N THR A 252 -6.79 -11.19 6.13
CA THR A 252 -6.18 -12.50 5.82
C THR A 252 -6.21 -12.73 4.31
N TYR A 253 -5.08 -13.11 3.74
CA TYR A 253 -4.88 -13.20 2.31
C TYR A 253 -4.21 -14.51 1.91
N THR A 254 -4.43 -14.93 0.67
CA THR A 254 -3.64 -15.94 -0.03
C THR A 254 -2.64 -15.22 -0.92
N VAL A 255 -1.38 -15.65 -0.93
CA VAL A 255 -0.34 -15.05 -1.77
C VAL A 255 0.16 -16.09 -2.74
N ARG A 256 0.10 -15.77 -4.05
CA ARG A 256 0.70 -16.56 -5.12
C ARG A 256 1.99 -15.90 -5.58
N ILE A 257 3.04 -16.68 -5.67
CA ILE A 257 4.35 -16.25 -6.17
C ILE A 257 4.74 -17.14 -7.34
N GLU A 258 5.09 -16.51 -8.45
CA GLU A 258 5.43 -17.23 -9.68
C GLU A 258 6.45 -16.46 -10.53
N ARG A 259 7.13 -17.19 -11.40
CA ARG A 259 8.00 -16.65 -12.44
C ARG A 259 7.56 -17.21 -13.78
N ALA A 260 6.55 -16.59 -14.40
CA ALA A 260 5.85 -17.12 -15.58
C ALA A 260 6.76 -17.34 -16.81
N ASP A 261 7.82 -16.55 -16.96
CA ASP A 261 8.84 -16.69 -18.02
C ASP A 261 9.91 -17.78 -17.73
N HIS A 262 9.79 -18.45 -16.57
CA HIS A 262 10.66 -19.55 -16.13
C HIS A 262 9.82 -20.82 -15.91
N PRO A 263 9.40 -21.53 -16.99
CA PRO A 263 8.47 -22.66 -16.89
C PRO A 263 9.09 -23.87 -16.17
N TRP A 264 10.39 -23.83 -15.84
CA TRP A 264 11.05 -24.82 -15.00
C TRP A 264 10.94 -24.55 -13.50
N LEU A 265 10.27 -23.47 -13.08
CA LEU A 265 9.93 -23.18 -11.70
C LEU A 265 8.42 -23.28 -11.50
N ASP A 266 7.99 -24.09 -10.55
CA ASP A 266 6.58 -24.17 -10.17
C ASP A 266 6.17 -22.96 -9.34
N PRO A 267 4.96 -22.42 -9.55
CA PRO A 267 4.41 -21.37 -8.71
C PRO A 267 4.08 -21.90 -7.31
N VAL A 268 4.22 -21.05 -6.31
CA VAL A 268 3.84 -21.34 -4.94
C VAL A 268 2.65 -20.48 -4.54
N THR A 269 1.63 -21.11 -3.95
CA THR A 269 0.47 -20.43 -3.36
C THR A 269 0.45 -20.73 -1.87
N THR A 270 0.53 -19.69 -1.04
CA THR A 270 0.50 -19.84 0.42
C THR A 270 -0.94 -19.96 0.91
N PRO A 271 -1.21 -20.72 1.98
CA PRO A 271 -2.57 -20.91 2.47
C PRO A 271 -3.18 -19.63 3.05
N THR A 272 -2.47 -18.93 3.93
CA THR A 272 -2.93 -17.69 4.56
C THR A 272 -1.77 -16.82 5.01
N VAL A 273 -1.92 -15.50 4.79
CA VAL A 273 -1.00 -14.46 5.29
C VAL A 273 -1.84 -13.43 6.02
N GLN A 274 -1.55 -13.21 7.30
CA GLN A 274 -2.23 -12.21 8.11
C GLN A 274 -1.52 -10.86 7.95
N VAL A 275 -2.25 -9.84 7.49
CA VAL A 275 -1.77 -8.46 7.44
C VAL A 275 -2.42 -7.66 8.57
N THR A 276 -1.63 -6.97 9.36
CA THR A 276 -2.07 -6.04 10.40
C THR A 276 -1.74 -4.60 10.03
N THR A 277 -2.50 -3.67 10.58
CA THR A 277 -2.33 -2.23 10.29
C THR A 277 -0.96 -1.74 10.75
N ALA A 278 -0.32 -0.94 9.91
CA ALA A 278 0.99 -0.33 10.14
C ALA A 278 2.13 -1.33 10.41
N ASP A 279 1.95 -2.60 10.04
CA ASP A 279 2.90 -3.67 10.29
C ASP A 279 3.31 -4.36 8.98
N THR A 280 4.36 -5.17 9.04
CA THR A 280 4.89 -5.94 7.90
C THR A 280 4.77 -7.44 8.17
N ALA A 281 3.90 -8.11 7.42
CA ALA A 281 3.87 -9.56 7.36
C ALA A 281 5.05 -10.06 6.53
N THR A 282 5.93 -10.85 7.13
CA THR A 282 7.09 -11.42 6.43
C THR A 282 6.72 -12.74 5.77
N LEU A 283 6.99 -12.87 4.47
CA LEU A 283 6.73 -14.07 3.69
C LEU A 283 7.90 -14.32 2.74
N SER A 284 8.76 -15.31 3.06
CA SER A 284 9.84 -15.75 2.18
C SER A 284 9.48 -17.09 1.56
N VAL A 285 9.72 -17.24 0.25
CA VAL A 285 9.28 -18.40 -0.54
C VAL A 285 10.44 -18.93 -1.37
N VAL A 286 10.54 -20.25 -1.43
CA VAL A 286 11.41 -20.96 -2.38
C VAL A 286 10.55 -21.47 -3.52
N LEU A 287 10.78 -21.00 -4.75
CA LEU A 287 10.16 -21.55 -5.94
C LEU A 287 10.86 -22.86 -6.31
N PRO A 288 10.13 -23.98 -6.36
CA PRO A 288 10.72 -25.28 -6.64
C PRO A 288 10.93 -25.47 -8.13
N GLN A 289 11.73 -26.49 -8.47
CA GLN A 289 11.78 -27.02 -9.83
C GLN A 289 10.41 -27.55 -10.25
N ALA A 290 10.02 -27.32 -11.49
CA ALA A 290 8.75 -27.76 -12.05
C ALA A 290 8.55 -29.28 -11.84
N GLY A 291 7.38 -29.63 -11.30
CA GLY A 291 7.02 -31.01 -10.96
C GLY A 291 7.62 -31.53 -9.64
N SER A 292 8.32 -30.70 -8.88
CA SER A 292 8.87 -31.07 -7.56
C SER A 292 8.09 -30.53 -6.36
N GLY A 293 7.07 -29.69 -6.60
CA GLY A 293 6.31 -28.99 -5.55
C GLY A 293 7.07 -27.82 -4.93
N GLY A 294 6.49 -27.10 -3.99
CA GLY A 294 7.03 -25.87 -3.40
C GLY A 294 7.07 -25.84 -1.89
N ALA A 295 8.25 -25.63 -1.31
CA ALA A 295 8.38 -25.34 0.12
C ALA A 295 8.22 -23.85 0.40
N TYR A 296 7.57 -23.51 1.53
CA TYR A 296 7.47 -22.13 2.00
C TYR A 296 7.62 -22.06 3.53
N ILE A 297 8.09 -20.91 4.01
CA ILE A 297 8.06 -20.53 5.42
C ILE A 297 7.45 -19.12 5.50
N ASN A 298 6.38 -18.99 6.28
CA ASN A 298 5.70 -17.72 6.53
C ASN A 298 5.71 -17.42 8.01
N ILE A 299 6.32 -16.28 8.41
CA ILE A 299 6.27 -15.77 9.79
C ILE A 299 5.21 -14.66 9.82
N SER A 300 4.28 -14.75 10.75
CA SER A 300 3.22 -13.78 10.97
C SER A 300 3.24 -13.27 12.42
N GLY A 301 2.94 -11.99 12.61
CA GLY A 301 2.88 -11.32 13.90
C GLY A 301 3.36 -9.87 13.82
N ALA A 302 3.32 -9.16 14.93
CA ALA A 302 3.80 -7.79 14.99
C ALA A 302 5.33 -7.73 14.88
N THR A 303 5.86 -6.70 14.22
CA THR A 303 7.29 -6.48 14.03
C THR A 303 7.91 -5.52 15.05
N SER A 304 7.10 -5.04 16.00
CA SER A 304 7.57 -4.15 17.07
C SER A 304 6.93 -4.53 18.41
N VAL A 305 7.72 -4.36 19.49
CA VAL A 305 7.28 -4.61 20.85
C VAL A 305 7.86 -3.54 21.77
N GLY A 306 7.06 -3.04 22.71
CA GLY A 306 7.55 -2.11 23.73
C GLY A 306 8.48 -2.80 24.74
N VAL A 307 9.39 -2.03 25.35
CA VAL A 307 10.24 -2.54 26.45
C VAL A 307 9.36 -3.04 27.60
N GLY A 308 9.58 -4.28 28.02
CA GLY A 308 8.75 -5.00 29.01
C GLY A 308 7.47 -5.60 28.44
N GLY A 309 7.16 -5.40 27.15
CA GLY A 309 6.01 -5.98 26.48
C GLY A 309 6.34 -7.30 25.81
N THR A 310 5.28 -7.97 25.30
CA THR A 310 5.38 -9.22 24.55
C THR A 310 4.55 -9.17 23.27
N ILE A 311 5.01 -9.88 22.22
CA ILE A 311 4.24 -10.17 21.01
C ILE A 311 4.29 -11.65 20.70
N GLY A 312 3.24 -12.15 20.04
CA GLY A 312 3.21 -13.51 19.51
C GLY A 312 3.66 -13.52 18.06
N LEU A 313 4.54 -14.45 17.70
CA LEU A 313 4.85 -14.79 16.32
C LEU A 313 4.37 -16.20 16.03
N THR A 314 3.89 -16.43 14.80
CA THR A 314 3.50 -17.76 14.30
C THR A 314 4.24 -18.05 13.01
N VAL A 315 4.49 -19.34 12.75
CA VAL A 315 5.07 -19.81 11.48
C VAL A 315 4.14 -20.81 10.81
N ALA A 316 3.93 -20.65 9.51
CA ALA A 316 3.34 -21.65 8.64
C ALA A 316 4.44 -22.20 7.71
N VAL A 317 4.54 -23.52 7.61
CA VAL A 317 5.51 -24.21 6.78
C VAL A 317 4.78 -25.05 5.73
N GLY A 318 5.22 -24.99 4.48
CA GLY A 318 4.81 -25.91 3.43
C GLY A 318 5.94 -26.86 3.05
N ASP A 319 5.57 -28.10 2.75
CA ASP A 319 6.51 -29.11 2.25
C ASP A 319 6.96 -28.82 0.80
N ALA A 320 7.84 -29.67 0.27
CA ALA A 320 8.33 -29.54 -1.10
C ALA A 320 7.21 -29.67 -2.16
N SER A 321 6.04 -30.15 -1.81
CA SER A 321 4.86 -30.22 -2.67
C SER A 321 3.90 -29.04 -2.49
N GLY A 322 4.26 -28.05 -1.65
CA GLY A 322 3.43 -26.89 -1.33
C GLY A 322 2.27 -27.20 -0.36
N HIS A 323 2.21 -28.40 0.20
CA HIS A 323 1.17 -28.73 1.18
C HIS A 323 1.56 -28.20 2.57
N PRO A 324 0.58 -27.67 3.34
CA PRO A 324 0.83 -27.24 4.71
C PRO A 324 1.36 -28.41 5.57
N VAL A 325 2.49 -28.19 6.21
CA VAL A 325 3.01 -29.11 7.23
C VAL A 325 2.25 -28.87 8.52
N VAL A 326 1.53 -29.87 8.95
CA VAL A 326 0.79 -29.80 10.22
C VAL A 326 1.77 -30.00 11.39
N ASN A 327 1.77 -29.07 12.33
CA ASN A 327 2.68 -29.05 13.49
C ASN A 327 4.15 -29.16 13.09
N PRO A 328 4.68 -28.20 12.30
CA PRO A 328 6.09 -28.23 11.94
C PRO A 328 6.97 -28.12 13.17
N SER A 329 8.01 -28.94 13.25
CA SER A 329 9.03 -28.80 14.28
C SER A 329 10.00 -27.70 13.84
N VAL A 330 9.95 -26.57 14.51
CA VAL A 330 10.79 -25.41 14.20
C VAL A 330 11.51 -24.90 15.45
N THR A 331 12.63 -24.24 15.25
CA THR A 331 13.40 -23.59 16.32
C THR A 331 13.44 -22.09 16.08
N TRP A 332 13.06 -21.32 17.10
CA TRP A 332 13.12 -19.87 17.08
C TRP A 332 14.39 -19.37 17.76
N THR A 333 15.05 -18.41 17.14
CA THR A 333 16.26 -17.77 17.67
C THR A 333 16.20 -16.26 17.51
N SER A 334 16.85 -15.55 18.43
CA SER A 334 17.11 -14.11 18.32
C SER A 334 18.62 -13.90 18.19
N ASP A 335 19.06 -13.04 17.28
CA ASP A 335 20.44 -12.64 17.16
C ASP A 335 20.91 -11.73 18.33
N ASN A 336 19.96 -11.12 19.05
CA ASN A 336 20.24 -10.30 20.22
C ASN A 336 19.18 -10.46 21.33
N PRO A 337 19.27 -11.54 22.14
CA PRO A 337 18.31 -11.80 23.21
C PRO A 337 18.25 -10.71 24.29
N ALA A 338 19.31 -9.90 24.44
CA ALA A 338 19.30 -8.76 25.37
C ALA A 338 18.35 -7.63 24.94
N ILE A 339 18.04 -7.53 23.65
CA ILE A 339 17.08 -6.58 23.10
C ILE A 339 15.71 -7.23 22.99
N ALA A 340 15.62 -8.40 22.34
CA ALA A 340 14.40 -9.15 22.18
C ALA A 340 14.65 -10.65 22.32
N GLU A 341 14.03 -11.26 23.32
CA GLU A 341 14.17 -12.68 23.65
C GLU A 341 12.97 -13.46 23.12
N VAL A 342 13.23 -14.63 22.51
CA VAL A 342 12.20 -15.58 22.11
C VAL A 342 11.97 -16.62 23.21
N SER A 343 10.70 -16.99 23.45
CA SER A 343 10.41 -18.13 24.32
C SER A 343 10.99 -19.41 23.70
N SER A 344 11.62 -20.23 24.52
CA SER A 344 12.09 -21.54 24.09
C SER A 344 10.89 -22.42 23.70
N GLY A 345 10.85 -22.88 22.47
CA GLY A 345 9.79 -23.75 21.95
C GLY A 345 10.17 -24.31 20.59
N THR A 346 9.61 -25.45 20.25
CA THR A 346 9.73 -26.13 18.95
C THR A 346 8.40 -26.09 18.20
N ASP A 347 7.49 -25.22 18.64
CA ASP A 347 6.15 -25.14 18.12
C ASP A 347 6.06 -24.10 16.98
N SER A 348 4.96 -24.18 16.23
CA SER A 348 4.66 -23.23 15.16
C SER A 348 4.35 -21.79 15.65
N ALA A 349 4.47 -21.54 16.97
CA ALA A 349 4.31 -20.23 17.57
C ALA A 349 5.37 -19.96 18.65
N THR A 350 5.77 -18.71 18.82
CA THR A 350 6.65 -18.26 19.91
C THR A 350 6.18 -16.91 20.45
N ILE A 351 6.64 -16.58 21.66
CA ILE A 351 6.45 -15.25 22.25
C ILE A 351 7.81 -14.55 22.21
N VAL A 352 7.81 -13.31 21.75
CA VAL A 352 8.98 -12.42 21.80
C VAL A 352 8.77 -11.39 22.89
N THR A 353 9.74 -11.28 23.80
CA THR A 353 9.75 -10.29 24.90
C THR A 353 10.78 -9.21 24.61
N GLY A 354 10.38 -7.94 24.60
CA GLY A 354 11.28 -6.80 24.45
C GLY A 354 11.92 -6.42 25.78
N HIS A 355 13.25 -6.42 25.85
CA HIS A 355 14.01 -6.09 27.06
C HIS A 355 14.65 -4.69 27.01
N GLN A 356 15.11 -4.26 25.85
CA GLN A 356 15.75 -2.96 25.63
C GLN A 356 15.32 -2.35 24.30
N ALA A 357 15.49 -1.03 24.18
CA ALA A 357 15.31 -0.35 22.89
C ALA A 357 16.44 -0.73 21.92
N GLY A 358 16.08 -1.12 20.70
CA GLY A 358 17.02 -1.55 19.67
C GLY A 358 16.34 -2.44 18.63
N PHE A 359 17.18 -3.11 17.83
CA PHE A 359 16.74 -4.06 16.81
C PHE A 359 17.30 -5.44 17.12
N ALA A 360 16.50 -6.46 16.90
CA ALA A 360 16.91 -7.85 16.94
C ALA A 360 16.25 -8.60 15.78
N THR A 361 16.97 -9.52 15.15
CA THR A 361 16.46 -10.40 14.11
C THR A 361 15.96 -11.69 14.73
N ILE A 362 14.68 -11.99 14.56
CA ILE A 362 14.11 -13.27 14.97
C ILE A 362 14.12 -14.20 13.76
N THR A 363 14.76 -15.34 13.94
CA THR A 363 14.93 -16.36 12.88
C THR A 363 14.23 -17.64 13.30
N VAL A 364 13.60 -18.30 12.33
CA VAL A 364 13.02 -19.64 12.47
C VAL A 364 13.77 -20.63 11.56
N HIS A 365 14.07 -21.80 12.10
CA HIS A 365 14.75 -22.88 11.39
C HIS A 365 13.88 -24.14 11.36
#